data_f879fbb64c788ddd17dd78caa1ce7558
#
_entry.id   f879fbb64c788ddd17dd78caa1ce7558
#
_cell.length_a   1.000
_cell.length_b   1.000
_cell.length_c   1.000
_cell.angle_alpha   90.00
_cell.angle_beta   90.00
_cell.angle_gamma   90.00
#
_symmetry.space_group_name_H-M   'P 1'
#
loop_
_entity.id
_entity.type
_entity.pdbx_description
1 polymer ?
#
loop_
_entity_poly.entity_id
_entity_poly.type
_entity_poly.pdbx_seq_one_letter_code
_entity_poly.pdbx_strand_id
1 'polypeptide(L)'
;MKQLALRRTARQPSPLKSARPTSRAIYNSQFTIHNSCRVGRGNDVHRLAPGRRLILGGVRIPFEKGPVAHSDGDALIHAICDALLGAAALGDIGHHFPDTSLQWRNASSLLFLRRVRRLLGQAGYTIVNVDATVGLERPKLAPYIPRMQKKLAAALGIRPAQVSVKAKTGEGLDAVGQGEAVRADAVALLAASRP
;
A
#
# COMPACT_ATOMS: atom_id res chain seq x y z
N MET A 1 79.62 7.41 59.68
CA MET A 1 79.07 8.22 58.57
C MET A 1 77.83 7.51 58.03
N LYS A 2 76.68 8.15 58.09
CA LYS A 2 75.35 7.51 58.03
C LYS A 2 74.90 7.44 56.55
N GLN A 3 74.62 6.22 56.08
CA GLN A 3 73.90 5.99 54.79
C GLN A 3 72.40 6.25 54.93
N LEU A 4 71.88 7.10 54.09
CA LEU A 4 70.45 7.39 54.06
C LEU A 4 69.83 6.50 52.94
N ALA A 5 68.99 5.53 53.29
CA ALA A 5 68.28 4.65 52.43
C ALA A 5 66.98 5.31 52.01
N LEU A 6 66.83 5.62 50.69
CA LEU A 6 65.60 6.09 50.06
C LEU A 6 64.65 4.89 49.80
N ARG A 7 63.55 4.83 50.55
CA ARG A 7 62.46 3.90 50.26
C ARG A 7 61.59 4.47 49.15
N ARG A 8 61.63 3.86 47.98
CA ARG A 8 60.64 4.05 46.91
C ARG A 8 59.38 3.24 47.21
N THR A 9 58.30 3.93 47.54
CA THR A 9 56.98 3.30 47.62
C THR A 9 56.42 3.18 46.19
N ALA A 10 56.36 1.95 45.73
CA ALA A 10 55.64 1.65 44.44
C ALA A 10 54.15 1.69 44.69
N ARG A 11 53.47 2.64 44.03
CA ARG A 11 52.00 2.63 43.94
C ARG A 11 51.60 1.52 42.96
N GLN A 12 50.86 0.56 43.45
CA GLN A 12 50.18 -0.42 42.59
C GLN A 12 49.03 0.25 41.84
N PRO A 13 48.86 -0.02 40.54
CA PRO A 13 47.69 0.46 39.80
C PRO A 13 46.45 -0.33 40.22
N SER A 14 45.37 0.40 40.46
CA SER A 14 44.05 -0.15 40.78
C SER A 14 43.53 -0.99 39.57
N PRO A 15 42.82 -2.11 39.80
CA PRO A 15 42.26 -2.89 38.69
C PRO A 15 41.12 -2.12 38.05
N LEU A 16 41.27 -1.86 36.73
CA LEU A 16 40.18 -1.40 35.85
C LEU A 16 39.03 -2.41 35.94
N LYS A 17 37.94 -2.00 36.55
CA LYS A 17 36.67 -2.73 36.46
C LYS A 17 36.21 -2.70 35.03
N SER A 18 36.45 -3.76 34.27
CA SER A 18 35.84 -4.02 32.99
C SER A 18 34.34 -4.23 33.23
N ALA A 19 33.55 -3.20 33.03
CA ALA A 19 32.10 -3.35 32.92
C ALA A 19 31.83 -4.16 31.65
N ARG A 20 31.65 -5.47 31.78
CA ARG A 20 31.02 -6.27 30.71
C ARG A 20 29.61 -5.73 30.50
N PRO A 21 29.23 -5.34 29.28
CA PRO A 21 27.84 -5.04 29.02
C PRO A 21 27.06 -6.33 29.27
N THR A 22 26.19 -6.31 30.25
CA THR A 22 25.33 -7.44 30.56
C THR A 22 24.46 -7.68 29.33
N SER A 23 24.54 -8.87 28.76
CA SER A 23 23.76 -9.34 27.58
C SER A 23 22.23 -9.25 27.80
N ARG A 24 21.79 -8.78 28.92
CA ARG A 24 20.38 -8.59 29.29
C ARG A 24 19.76 -7.31 28.70
N ALA A 25 20.57 -6.34 28.26
CA ALA A 25 20.07 -5.07 27.71
C ALA A 25 19.68 -5.15 26.23
N ILE A 26 20.13 -6.18 25.51
CA ILE A 26 19.86 -6.34 24.07
C ILE A 26 18.58 -7.14 23.80
N TYR A 27 18.11 -7.94 24.77
CA TYR A 27 16.90 -8.78 24.61
C TYR A 27 15.61 -8.15 25.14
N ASN A 28 15.66 -6.93 25.69
CA ASN A 28 14.48 -6.23 26.22
C ASN A 28 13.99 -5.06 25.35
N SER A 29 14.41 -4.94 24.09
CA SER A 29 13.51 -4.37 23.11
C SER A 29 12.42 -5.44 22.89
N GLN A 30 11.42 -5.46 23.74
CA GLN A 30 10.15 -6.09 23.42
C GLN A 30 9.74 -5.49 22.08
N PHE A 31 9.95 -6.22 20.99
CA PHE A 31 9.16 -6.07 19.79
C PHE A 31 7.75 -6.42 20.23
N THR A 32 7.10 -5.50 20.91
CA THR A 32 5.67 -5.49 21.04
C THR A 32 5.21 -5.18 19.62
N ILE A 33 5.02 -6.24 18.83
CA ILE A 33 4.17 -6.15 17.65
C ILE A 33 2.83 -5.80 18.27
N HIS A 34 2.63 -4.50 18.47
CA HIS A 34 1.28 -4.04 18.71
C HIS A 34 0.49 -4.60 17.53
N ASN A 35 -0.60 -5.30 17.77
CA ASN A 35 -1.60 -5.77 16.82
C ASN A 35 -2.22 -4.59 16.03
N SER A 36 -1.42 -3.59 15.72
CA SER A 36 -1.82 -2.30 15.17
C SER A 36 -1.68 -2.24 13.66
N CYS A 37 -1.00 -3.20 13.02
CA CYS A 37 -0.85 -3.24 11.58
C CYS A 37 -1.66 -4.37 10.96
N ARG A 38 -2.34 -4.09 9.84
CA ARG A 38 -3.14 -5.04 9.08
C ARG A 38 -2.78 -4.96 7.60
N VAL A 39 -2.63 -6.11 6.97
CA VAL A 39 -2.39 -6.22 5.54
C VAL A 39 -3.65 -6.75 4.87
N GLY A 40 -4.00 -6.18 3.73
CA GLY A 40 -5.03 -6.71 2.85
C GLY A 40 -4.55 -6.79 1.42
N ARG A 41 -5.08 -7.75 0.68
CA ARG A 41 -4.87 -7.92 -0.75
C ARG A 41 -6.21 -7.80 -1.46
N GLY A 42 -6.23 -7.10 -2.61
CA GLY A 42 -7.36 -7.04 -3.52
C GLY A 42 -6.90 -7.30 -4.95
N ASN A 43 -7.79 -7.79 -5.77
CA ASN A 43 -7.57 -7.94 -7.20
C ASN A 43 -8.87 -7.65 -7.95
N ASP A 44 -8.73 -7.23 -9.20
CA ASP A 44 -9.87 -7.01 -10.08
C ASP A 44 -9.48 -7.28 -11.53
N VAL A 45 -10.43 -7.74 -12.33
CA VAL A 45 -10.26 -7.98 -13.75
C VAL A 45 -11.51 -7.54 -14.50
N HIS A 46 -11.30 -6.78 -15.59
CA HIS A 46 -12.39 -6.34 -16.46
C HIS A 46 -12.09 -6.69 -17.91
N ARG A 47 -13.10 -7.19 -18.62
CA ARG A 47 -13.04 -7.32 -20.07
C ARG A 47 -12.93 -5.94 -20.71
N LEU A 48 -12.11 -5.83 -21.74
CA LEU A 48 -12.00 -4.64 -22.56
C LEU A 48 -12.89 -4.74 -23.80
N ALA A 49 -13.62 -3.67 -24.13
CA ALA A 49 -14.45 -3.56 -25.32
C ALA A 49 -14.20 -2.25 -26.07
N PRO A 50 -14.32 -2.24 -27.41
CA PRO A 50 -14.24 -1.03 -28.22
C PRO A 50 -15.26 0.04 -27.80
N GLY A 51 -14.93 1.31 -28.00
CA GLY A 51 -15.85 2.44 -27.76
C GLY A 51 -16.05 2.79 -26.26
N ARG A 52 -15.44 2.06 -25.35
CA ARG A 52 -15.44 2.35 -23.91
C ARG A 52 -14.25 3.22 -23.54
N ARG A 53 -14.42 4.06 -22.52
CA ARG A 53 -13.31 4.88 -22.00
C ARG A 53 -12.41 4.05 -21.11
N LEU A 54 -11.09 4.11 -21.32
CA LEU A 54 -10.11 3.53 -20.41
C LEU A 54 -9.80 4.52 -19.29
N ILE A 55 -10.13 4.16 -18.06
CA ILE A 55 -9.84 4.94 -16.86
C ILE A 55 -9.11 4.03 -15.88
N LEU A 56 -7.92 4.46 -15.41
CA LEU A 56 -7.12 3.72 -14.41
C LEU A 56 -6.52 4.71 -13.42
N GLY A 57 -6.67 4.43 -12.12
CA GLY A 57 -6.26 5.30 -11.04
C GLY A 57 -6.89 6.70 -11.12
N GLY A 58 -8.13 6.77 -11.62
CA GLY A 58 -8.86 8.01 -11.86
C GLY A 58 -8.32 8.85 -13.04
N VAL A 59 -7.42 8.30 -13.85
CA VAL A 59 -6.83 8.98 -15.02
C VAL A 59 -7.43 8.40 -16.29
N ARG A 60 -8.04 9.27 -17.11
CA ARG A 60 -8.46 8.89 -18.47
C ARG A 60 -7.24 8.73 -19.36
N ILE A 61 -7.16 7.58 -20.04
CA ILE A 61 -6.07 7.20 -20.92
C ILE A 61 -6.63 7.10 -22.34
N PRO A 62 -6.06 7.79 -23.33
CA PRO A 62 -6.44 7.65 -24.73
C PRO A 62 -6.18 6.22 -25.21
N PHE A 63 -7.26 5.52 -25.56
CA PHE A 63 -7.23 4.17 -26.10
C PHE A 63 -8.59 3.84 -26.72
N GLU A 64 -8.61 2.96 -27.72
CA GLU A 64 -9.82 2.58 -28.45
C GLU A 64 -10.73 1.62 -27.68
N LYS A 65 -10.20 0.93 -26.65
CA LYS A 65 -10.94 0.01 -25.80
C LYS A 65 -10.97 0.52 -24.36
N GLY A 66 -11.99 0.11 -23.61
CA GLY A 66 -12.08 0.35 -22.17
C GLY A 66 -12.91 -0.72 -21.48
N PRO A 67 -12.91 -0.74 -20.14
CA PRO A 67 -13.55 -1.78 -19.34
C PRO A 67 -15.05 -1.86 -19.54
N VAL A 68 -15.57 -3.10 -19.57
CA VAL A 68 -17.01 -3.38 -19.45
C VAL A 68 -17.33 -3.49 -17.98
N ALA A 69 -18.00 -2.50 -17.43
CA ALA A 69 -18.34 -2.43 -16.02
C ALA A 69 -19.64 -1.66 -15.78
N HIS A 70 -20.20 -1.76 -14.59
CA HIS A 70 -21.36 -0.98 -14.13
C HIS A 70 -20.96 0.46 -13.77
N SER A 71 -19.78 0.64 -13.13
CA SER A 71 -19.16 1.94 -12.82
C SER A 71 -18.31 2.45 -13.99
N ASP A 72 -17.32 3.31 -13.72
CA ASP A 72 -16.31 3.72 -14.72
C ASP A 72 -15.28 2.62 -15.04
N GLY A 73 -15.32 1.48 -14.35
CA GLY A 73 -14.51 0.30 -14.61
C GLY A 73 -13.03 0.46 -14.28
N ASP A 74 -12.67 1.33 -13.34
CA ASP A 74 -11.30 1.53 -12.90
C ASP A 74 -10.80 0.33 -12.06
N ALA A 75 -10.31 -0.70 -12.74
CA ALA A 75 -9.83 -1.92 -12.10
C ALA A 75 -8.74 -1.66 -11.04
N LEU A 76 -7.89 -0.65 -11.24
CA LEU A 76 -6.87 -0.29 -10.26
C LEU A 76 -7.48 0.21 -8.95
N ILE A 77 -8.49 1.07 -9.03
CA ILE A 77 -9.18 1.56 -7.84
C ILE A 77 -9.98 0.45 -7.17
N HIS A 78 -10.62 -0.42 -7.93
CA HIS A 78 -11.40 -1.54 -7.37
C HIS A 78 -10.49 -2.47 -6.56
N ALA A 79 -9.35 -2.88 -7.12
CA ALA A 79 -8.37 -3.70 -6.41
C ALA A 79 -7.84 -3.02 -5.13
N ILE A 80 -7.61 -1.70 -5.17
CA ILE A 80 -7.18 -0.93 -3.99
C ILE A 80 -8.29 -0.89 -2.93
N CYS A 81 -9.56 -0.70 -3.34
CA CYS A 81 -10.69 -0.72 -2.41
C CYS A 81 -10.79 -2.07 -1.68
N ASP A 82 -10.69 -3.18 -2.41
CA ASP A 82 -10.73 -4.52 -1.82
C ASP A 82 -9.56 -4.79 -0.88
N ALA A 83 -8.34 -4.36 -1.26
CA ALA A 83 -7.19 -4.48 -0.38
C ALA A 83 -7.41 -3.73 0.95
N LEU A 84 -7.95 -2.53 0.90
CA LEU A 84 -8.21 -1.68 2.06
C LEU A 84 -9.35 -2.24 2.93
N LEU A 85 -10.47 -2.64 2.32
CA LEU A 85 -11.61 -3.23 3.02
C LEU A 85 -11.24 -4.55 3.68
N GLY A 86 -10.54 -5.43 2.94
CA GLY A 86 -10.06 -6.71 3.45
C GLY A 86 -9.09 -6.56 4.62
N ALA A 87 -8.15 -5.59 4.55
CA ALA A 87 -7.25 -5.30 5.67
C ALA A 87 -8.00 -4.93 6.96
N ALA A 88 -9.13 -4.20 6.83
CA ALA A 88 -9.96 -3.79 7.97
C ALA A 88 -11.02 -4.84 8.37
N ALA A 89 -11.13 -5.97 7.65
CA ALA A 89 -12.18 -6.98 7.80
C ALA A 89 -13.60 -6.39 7.60
N LEU A 90 -13.74 -5.48 6.63
CA LEU A 90 -15.00 -4.80 6.28
C LEU A 90 -15.69 -5.39 5.03
N GLY A 91 -15.30 -6.59 4.59
CA GLY A 91 -15.83 -7.23 3.39
C GLY A 91 -15.12 -6.74 2.12
N ASP A 92 -15.84 -6.61 1.03
CA ASP A 92 -15.35 -6.28 -0.31
C ASP A 92 -16.11 -5.11 -0.95
N ILE A 93 -15.67 -4.71 -2.14
CA ILE A 93 -16.29 -3.60 -2.90
C ILE A 93 -17.73 -3.90 -3.29
N GLY A 94 -18.07 -5.15 -3.61
CA GLY A 94 -19.43 -5.55 -4.00
C GLY A 94 -20.44 -5.41 -2.85
N HIS A 95 -20.00 -5.67 -1.62
CA HIS A 95 -20.81 -5.45 -0.43
C HIS A 95 -21.18 -3.98 -0.23
N HIS A 96 -20.25 -3.06 -0.47
CA HIS A 96 -20.44 -1.62 -0.22
C HIS A 96 -21.02 -0.86 -1.41
N PHE A 97 -20.83 -1.37 -2.64
CA PHE A 97 -21.19 -0.72 -3.90
C PHE A 97 -21.77 -1.75 -4.88
N PRO A 98 -22.92 -2.38 -4.55
CA PRO A 98 -23.49 -3.43 -5.37
C PRO A 98 -23.80 -2.93 -6.78
N ASP A 99 -23.43 -3.73 -7.78
CA ASP A 99 -23.66 -3.46 -9.21
C ASP A 99 -25.14 -3.46 -9.60
N THR A 100 -26.01 -4.00 -8.74
CA THR A 100 -27.47 -3.94 -8.88
C THR A 100 -28.05 -2.56 -8.54
N SER A 101 -27.27 -1.69 -7.87
CA SER A 101 -27.74 -0.36 -7.47
C SER A 101 -27.51 0.68 -8.57
N LEU A 102 -28.59 1.31 -9.03
CA LEU A 102 -28.54 2.40 -10.00
C LEU A 102 -27.70 3.60 -9.53
N GLN A 103 -27.53 3.78 -8.22
CA GLN A 103 -26.72 4.83 -7.61
C GLN A 103 -25.25 4.80 -8.10
N TRP A 104 -24.75 3.62 -8.41
CA TRP A 104 -23.34 3.43 -8.80
C TRP A 104 -23.14 3.32 -10.30
N ARG A 105 -24.23 3.37 -11.08
CA ARG A 105 -24.15 3.29 -12.53
C ARG A 105 -23.36 4.47 -13.10
N ASN A 106 -22.30 4.16 -13.85
CA ASN A 106 -21.35 5.13 -14.40
C ASN A 106 -20.65 6.01 -13.35
N ALA A 107 -20.73 5.67 -12.07
CA ALA A 107 -20.07 6.41 -11.00
C ALA A 107 -18.54 6.35 -11.18
N SER A 108 -17.86 7.42 -10.78
CA SER A 108 -16.40 7.40 -10.72
C SER A 108 -15.93 6.58 -9.53
N SER A 109 -15.04 5.61 -9.76
CA SER A 109 -14.45 4.78 -8.72
C SER A 109 -13.64 5.58 -7.68
N LEU A 110 -13.23 6.82 -7.99
CA LEU A 110 -12.67 7.74 -6.97
C LEU A 110 -13.67 8.05 -5.85
N LEU A 111 -14.98 7.97 -6.10
CA LEU A 111 -16.00 8.11 -5.05
C LEU A 111 -15.97 6.92 -4.10
N PHE A 112 -15.81 5.70 -4.65
CA PHE A 112 -15.68 4.47 -3.88
C PHE A 112 -14.47 4.56 -2.97
N LEU A 113 -13.32 4.94 -3.52
CA LEU A 113 -12.07 5.06 -2.77
C LEU A 113 -12.18 6.05 -1.60
N ARG A 114 -12.83 7.21 -1.81
CA ARG A 114 -13.09 8.18 -0.73
C ARG A 114 -14.03 7.63 0.33
N ARG A 115 -15.03 6.84 -0.06
CA ARG A 115 -15.96 6.21 0.90
C ARG A 115 -15.26 5.13 1.69
N VAL A 116 -14.45 4.29 1.06
CA VAL A 116 -13.61 3.28 1.74
C VAL A 116 -12.70 3.95 2.76
N ARG A 117 -12.00 5.03 2.39
CA ARG A 117 -11.20 5.80 3.35
C ARG A 117 -11.99 6.24 4.58
N ARG A 118 -13.24 6.72 4.41
CA ARG A 118 -14.10 7.10 5.55
C ARG A 118 -14.46 5.91 6.43
N LEU A 119 -14.80 4.77 5.82
CA LEU A 119 -15.09 3.54 6.55
C LEU A 119 -13.90 3.08 7.39
N LEU A 120 -12.69 3.15 6.83
CA LEU A 120 -11.46 2.83 7.58
C LEU A 120 -11.28 3.75 8.80
N GLY A 121 -11.48 5.07 8.62
CA GLY A 121 -11.40 6.03 9.73
C GLY A 121 -12.43 5.74 10.83
N GLN A 122 -13.66 5.39 10.46
CA GLN A 122 -14.73 4.98 11.41
C GLN A 122 -14.38 3.68 12.14
N ALA A 123 -13.69 2.76 11.47
CA ALA A 123 -13.19 1.51 12.05
C ALA A 123 -11.88 1.66 12.84
N GLY A 124 -11.37 2.88 13.00
CA GLY A 124 -10.16 3.16 13.78
C GLY A 124 -8.85 2.82 13.07
N TYR A 125 -8.82 2.90 11.73
CA TYR A 125 -7.61 2.61 10.94
C TYR A 125 -7.14 3.81 10.12
N THR A 126 -5.83 3.91 9.96
CA THR A 126 -5.14 4.82 9.04
C THR A 126 -4.40 4.03 7.97
N ILE A 127 -4.30 4.60 6.77
CA ILE A 127 -3.59 3.97 5.64
C ILE A 127 -2.10 4.31 5.75
N VAL A 128 -1.25 3.28 5.83
CA VAL A 128 0.21 3.43 5.86
C VAL A 128 0.76 3.55 4.44
N ASN A 129 0.44 2.60 3.58
CA ASN A 129 0.80 2.62 2.17
C ASN A 129 -0.12 1.71 1.34
N VAL A 130 -0.06 1.91 0.03
CA VAL A 130 -0.67 1.05 -0.99
C VAL A 130 0.38 0.75 -2.05
N ASP A 131 0.49 -0.51 -2.44
CA ASP A 131 1.28 -0.97 -3.57
C ASP A 131 0.38 -1.73 -4.53
N ALA A 132 0.35 -1.33 -5.81
CA ALA A 132 -0.52 -1.94 -6.81
C ALA A 132 0.21 -2.18 -8.13
N THR A 133 -0.25 -3.19 -8.85
CA THR A 133 0.25 -3.54 -10.18
C THR A 133 -0.92 -3.65 -11.14
N VAL A 134 -0.83 -2.97 -12.29
CA VAL A 134 -1.80 -3.09 -13.38
C VAL A 134 -1.21 -3.95 -14.49
N GLY A 135 -1.92 -5.00 -14.87
CA GLY A 135 -1.67 -5.80 -16.07
C GLY A 135 -2.49 -5.26 -17.24
N LEU A 136 -1.83 -4.74 -18.26
CA LEU A 136 -2.44 -4.22 -19.47
C LEU A 136 -1.46 -4.26 -20.64
N GLU A 137 -1.84 -4.93 -21.73
CA GLU A 137 -0.95 -5.06 -22.89
C GLU A 137 -0.73 -3.73 -23.60
N ARG A 138 -1.79 -2.99 -23.86
CA ARG A 138 -1.78 -1.66 -24.49
C ARG A 138 -2.86 -0.76 -23.88
N PRO A 139 -2.62 0.56 -23.84
CA PRO A 139 -1.39 1.30 -24.18
C PRO A 139 -0.34 1.23 -23.05
N LYS A 140 0.88 1.69 -23.30
CA LYS A 140 1.93 1.84 -22.27
C LYS A 140 1.45 2.81 -21.17
N LEU A 141 1.46 2.35 -19.92
CA LEU A 141 0.93 3.12 -18.77
C LEU A 141 1.97 4.03 -18.10
N ALA A 142 3.26 3.82 -18.35
CA ALA A 142 4.34 4.57 -17.70
C ALA A 142 4.15 6.10 -17.67
N PRO A 143 3.73 6.78 -18.76
CA PRO A 143 3.51 8.23 -18.75
C PRO A 143 2.38 8.70 -17.84
N TYR A 144 1.45 7.81 -17.47
CA TYR A 144 0.26 8.13 -16.68
C TYR A 144 0.43 7.84 -15.19
N ILE A 145 1.39 6.98 -14.81
CA ILE A 145 1.62 6.54 -13.42
C ILE A 145 1.75 7.72 -12.44
N PRO A 146 2.54 8.77 -12.68
CA PRO A 146 2.66 9.87 -11.73
C PRO A 146 1.34 10.60 -11.46
N ARG A 147 0.46 10.67 -12.48
CA ARG A 147 -0.88 11.27 -12.34
C ARG A 147 -1.83 10.36 -11.56
N MET A 148 -1.75 9.03 -11.79
CA MET A 148 -2.51 8.04 -11.02
C MET A 148 -2.14 8.13 -9.54
N GLN A 149 -0.85 8.08 -9.20
CA GLN A 149 -0.36 8.18 -7.82
C GLN A 149 -0.88 9.44 -7.12
N LYS A 150 -0.81 10.61 -7.78
CA LYS A 150 -1.32 11.87 -7.22
C LYS A 150 -2.83 11.81 -6.95
N LYS A 151 -3.64 11.28 -7.88
CA LYS A 151 -5.09 11.19 -7.72
C LYS A 151 -5.49 10.18 -6.65
N LEU A 152 -4.85 9.01 -6.63
CA LEU A 152 -5.07 7.98 -5.61
C LEU A 152 -4.71 8.51 -4.22
N ALA A 153 -3.54 9.11 -4.07
CA ALA A 153 -3.09 9.69 -2.81
C ALA A 153 -4.04 10.77 -2.29
N ALA A 154 -4.50 11.67 -3.17
CA ALA A 154 -5.47 12.71 -2.81
C ALA A 154 -6.82 12.11 -2.37
N ALA A 155 -7.31 11.06 -3.04
CA ALA A 155 -8.56 10.39 -2.66
C ALA A 155 -8.43 9.65 -1.33
N LEU A 156 -7.29 9.01 -1.09
CA LEU A 156 -6.95 8.30 0.15
C LEU A 156 -6.57 9.23 1.30
N GLY A 157 -6.21 10.50 1.02
CA GLY A 157 -5.76 11.47 2.03
C GLY A 157 -4.39 11.14 2.60
N ILE A 158 -3.51 10.57 1.77
CA ILE A 158 -2.12 10.23 2.10
C ILE A 158 -1.17 10.94 1.12
N ARG A 159 0.13 10.86 1.39
CA ARG A 159 1.14 11.47 0.50
C ARG A 159 1.34 10.60 -0.75
N PRO A 160 1.67 11.17 -1.92
CA PRO A 160 1.97 10.41 -3.13
C PRO A 160 3.05 9.34 -2.95
N ALA A 161 4.06 9.59 -2.11
CA ALA A 161 5.12 8.63 -1.78
C ALA A 161 4.63 7.37 -1.04
N GLN A 162 3.40 7.36 -0.55
CA GLN A 162 2.77 6.19 0.09
C GLN A 162 1.94 5.35 -0.90
N VAL A 163 1.91 5.75 -2.18
CA VAL A 163 1.20 5.02 -3.24
C VAL A 163 2.19 4.59 -4.29
N SER A 164 2.38 3.29 -4.45
CA SER A 164 3.14 2.68 -5.54
C SER A 164 2.18 2.15 -6.60
N VAL A 165 2.45 2.46 -7.87
CA VAL A 165 1.74 1.89 -9.02
C VAL A 165 2.77 1.38 -10.01
N LYS A 166 2.65 0.11 -10.36
CA LYS A 166 3.47 -0.58 -11.37
C LYS A 166 2.59 -1.01 -12.53
N ALA A 167 3.16 -1.10 -13.71
CA ALA A 167 2.46 -1.61 -14.89
C ALA A 167 3.26 -2.76 -15.50
N LYS A 168 2.55 -3.78 -15.96
CA LYS A 168 3.07 -4.97 -16.62
C LYS A 168 2.24 -5.28 -17.86
N THR A 169 2.88 -5.84 -18.87
CA THR A 169 2.20 -6.48 -20.00
C THR A 169 1.90 -7.94 -19.66
N GLY A 170 1.02 -8.58 -20.41
CA GLY A 170 0.79 -10.02 -20.35
C GLY A 170 1.71 -10.80 -21.29
N GLU A 171 2.63 -10.12 -22.00
CA GLU A 171 3.58 -10.71 -22.95
C GLU A 171 2.89 -11.60 -24.01
N GLY A 172 1.66 -11.25 -24.39
CA GLY A 172 0.86 -12.01 -25.34
C GLY A 172 0.23 -13.31 -24.81
N LEU A 173 0.37 -13.65 -23.53
CA LEU A 173 0.07 -14.99 -23.02
C LEU A 173 -1.38 -15.23 -22.60
N ASP A 174 -1.98 -14.37 -21.83
CA ASP A 174 -3.33 -14.54 -21.28
C ASP A 174 -4.30 -13.49 -21.87
N ALA A 175 -5.51 -13.39 -21.31
CA ALA A 175 -6.49 -12.39 -21.75
C ALA A 175 -5.94 -10.95 -21.66
N VAL A 176 -5.02 -10.68 -20.74
CA VAL A 176 -4.33 -9.39 -20.66
C VAL A 176 -3.36 -9.24 -21.83
N GLY A 177 -2.54 -10.26 -22.10
CA GLY A 177 -1.58 -10.29 -23.20
C GLY A 177 -2.28 -10.24 -24.57
N GLN A 178 -3.47 -10.81 -24.70
CA GLN A 178 -4.30 -10.73 -25.91
C GLN A 178 -5.01 -9.36 -26.05
N GLY A 179 -4.87 -8.45 -25.08
CA GLY A 179 -5.56 -7.16 -25.10
C GLY A 179 -7.08 -7.25 -24.97
N GLU A 180 -7.57 -8.30 -24.33
CA GLU A 180 -8.98 -8.58 -24.06
C GLU A 180 -9.41 -8.19 -22.66
N ALA A 181 -8.46 -8.04 -21.75
CA ALA A 181 -8.71 -7.69 -20.35
C ALA A 181 -7.69 -6.70 -19.80
N VAL A 182 -8.10 -5.98 -18.77
CA VAL A 182 -7.24 -5.28 -17.82
C VAL A 182 -7.37 -5.96 -16.46
N ARG A 183 -6.25 -6.18 -15.79
CA ARG A 183 -6.19 -6.74 -14.43
C ARG A 183 -5.45 -5.78 -13.51
N ALA A 184 -5.84 -5.75 -12.25
CA ALA A 184 -5.09 -5.06 -11.21
C ALA A 184 -5.00 -5.92 -9.97
N ASP A 185 -3.86 -5.84 -9.31
CA ASP A 185 -3.59 -6.43 -8.00
C ASP A 185 -3.10 -5.32 -7.07
N ALA A 186 -3.56 -5.33 -5.82
CA ALA A 186 -3.15 -4.36 -4.82
C ALA A 186 -2.90 -5.00 -3.46
N VAL A 187 -1.97 -4.42 -2.73
CA VAL A 187 -1.72 -4.69 -1.31
C VAL A 187 -1.81 -3.37 -0.56
N ALA A 188 -2.46 -3.38 0.58
CA ALA A 188 -2.56 -2.24 1.46
C ALA A 188 -2.08 -2.59 2.87
N LEU A 189 -1.37 -1.66 3.50
CA LEU A 189 -1.02 -1.72 4.90
C LEU A 189 -1.80 -0.65 5.67
N LEU A 190 -2.50 -1.07 6.69
CA LEU A 190 -3.18 -0.21 7.65
C LEU A 190 -2.47 -0.24 9.00
N ALA A 191 -2.60 0.85 9.75
CA ALA A 191 -2.25 0.91 11.17
C ALA A 191 -3.50 1.31 11.97
N ALA A 192 -3.60 0.84 13.22
CA ALA A 192 -4.61 1.36 14.13
C ALA A 192 -4.38 2.87 14.35
N SER A 193 -5.46 3.64 14.31
CA SER A 193 -5.40 5.06 14.68
C SER A 193 -5.01 5.16 16.16
N ARG A 194 -4.07 6.03 16.47
CA ARG A 194 -3.81 6.34 17.89
C ARG A 194 -5.06 7.00 18.47
N PRO A 195 -5.47 6.63 19.68
CA PRO A 195 -6.57 7.31 20.40
C PRO A 195 -6.27 8.79 20.61
#